data_f3e7f905b76c6c672d40696571370e5c
#
_entry.id   f3e7f905b76c6c672d40696571370e5c
#
_cell.length_a   1.000
_cell.length_b   1.000
_cell.length_c   1.000
_cell.angle_alpha   90.00
_cell.angle_beta   90.00
_cell.angle_gamma   90.00
#
_symmetry.space_group_name_H-M   'P 1'
#
loop_
_entity.id
_entity.type
_entity.pdbx_description
1 polymer ?
#
loop_
_entity_poly.entity_id
_entity_poly.type
_entity_poly.pdbx_seq_one_letter_code
_entity_poly.pdbx_strand_id
1 'polypeptide(L)'
;AVQGLADDAPVIYLGTFSKVMFPALRLGFMVVPPALAQPLRDAAGETMLHGRAVEQRALADFIGAGHFTRHLRRMRRVYAERRDALHDALARRLSTRLTVSGGAGGMHLSARLDVPVADTELSRVAQAHGLILRPLSSFCLPGTAHDYNGLVLGYGGVPAERMDALARRIG
;
A
#
# COMPACT_ATOMS: atom_id res chain seq x y z
N ALA A 1 16.01 -4.94 -9.58
CA ALA A 1 16.26 -4.19 -8.34
C ALA A 1 17.27 -3.09 -8.61
N VAL A 2 17.26 -1.99 -7.85
CA VAL A 2 18.19 -0.87 -8.01
C VAL A 2 19.65 -1.33 -7.92
N GLN A 3 19.97 -2.29 -7.04
CA GLN A 3 21.29 -2.91 -6.93
C GLN A 3 21.82 -3.51 -8.26
N GLY A 4 20.95 -3.95 -9.14
CA GLY A 4 21.36 -4.49 -10.45
C GLY A 4 21.50 -3.44 -11.56
N LEU A 5 21.39 -2.15 -11.25
CA LEU A 5 21.53 -1.06 -12.21
C LEU A 5 22.94 -0.45 -12.20
N ALA A 6 23.73 -0.68 -11.13
CA ALA A 6 25.10 -0.17 -11.01
C ALA A 6 25.90 -1.13 -10.11
N ASP A 7 27.01 -1.66 -10.63
CA ASP A 7 27.79 -2.72 -9.96
C ASP A 7 28.43 -2.23 -8.65
N ASP A 8 28.86 -0.97 -8.58
CA ASP A 8 29.59 -0.39 -7.46
C ASP A 8 28.78 0.57 -6.58
N ALA A 9 27.47 0.73 -6.82
CA ALA A 9 26.66 1.65 -6.03
C ALA A 9 26.28 1.04 -4.66
N PRO A 10 26.51 1.74 -3.55
CA PRO A 10 26.09 1.28 -2.22
C PRO A 10 24.57 1.41 -2.09
N VAL A 11 23.83 0.34 -2.38
CA VAL A 11 22.38 0.32 -2.25
C VAL A 11 21.98 -0.22 -0.87
N ILE A 12 21.13 0.53 -0.15
CA ILE A 12 20.45 0.07 1.06
C ILE A 12 19.01 -0.23 0.70
N TYR A 13 18.60 -1.49 0.85
CA TYR A 13 17.22 -1.90 0.67
C TYR A 13 16.49 -1.91 2.02
N LEU A 14 15.36 -1.21 2.11
CA LEU A 14 14.49 -1.20 3.28
C LEU A 14 13.21 -1.99 2.99
N GLY A 15 12.91 -2.95 3.84
CA GLY A 15 11.69 -3.74 3.76
C GLY A 15 10.86 -3.64 5.03
N THR A 16 9.54 -3.81 4.90
CA THR A 16 8.62 -3.87 6.04
C THR A 16 7.66 -5.04 5.93
N PHE A 17 7.38 -5.67 7.06
CA PHE A 17 6.35 -6.71 7.17
C PHE A 17 4.94 -6.14 7.39
N SER A 18 4.82 -4.84 7.73
CA SER A 18 3.54 -4.20 8.03
C SER A 18 2.52 -4.24 6.89
N LYS A 19 2.98 -4.27 5.63
CA LYS A 19 2.10 -4.30 4.46
C LYS A 19 1.85 -5.72 3.94
N VAL A 20 2.80 -6.62 4.16
CA VAL A 20 2.71 -8.00 3.65
C VAL A 20 2.15 -8.98 4.69
N MET A 21 2.12 -8.59 5.97
CA MET A 21 1.47 -9.32 7.06
C MET A 21 0.40 -8.46 7.73
N PHE A 22 0.75 -7.73 8.79
CA PHE A 22 -0.19 -6.82 9.47
C PHE A 22 0.57 -5.66 10.15
N PRO A 23 -0.02 -4.45 10.22
CA PRO A 23 0.67 -3.25 10.71
C PRO A 23 1.16 -3.34 12.16
N ALA A 24 0.42 -4.03 13.03
CA ALA A 24 0.76 -4.14 14.45
C ALA A 24 2.04 -4.97 14.71
N LEU A 25 2.52 -5.74 13.74
CA LEU A 25 3.78 -6.47 13.86
C LEU A 25 4.98 -5.53 14.05
N ARG A 26 4.96 -4.36 13.42
CA ARG A 26 5.98 -3.30 13.56
C ARG A 26 7.42 -3.76 13.36
N LEU A 27 7.62 -4.74 12.49
CA LEU A 27 8.94 -5.23 12.08
C LEU A 27 9.26 -4.79 10.66
N GLY A 28 10.52 -4.47 10.45
CA GLY A 28 11.14 -4.21 9.16
C GLY A 28 12.54 -4.82 9.10
N PHE A 29 13.18 -4.70 7.96
CA PHE A 29 14.55 -5.15 7.78
C PHE A 29 15.30 -4.25 6.81
N MET A 30 16.62 -4.26 6.90
CA MET A 30 17.52 -3.64 5.95
C MET A 30 18.42 -4.72 5.33
N VAL A 31 18.64 -4.61 4.02
CA VAL A 31 19.74 -5.30 3.33
C VAL A 31 20.74 -4.23 2.93
N VAL A 32 21.95 -4.37 3.41
CA VAL A 32 22.97 -3.33 3.32
C VAL A 32 24.27 -3.90 2.76
N PRO A 33 25.14 -3.10 2.13
CA PRO A 33 26.50 -3.51 1.76
C PRO A 33 27.26 -4.04 3.00
N PRO A 34 28.14 -5.05 2.83
CA PRO A 34 28.87 -5.65 3.95
C PRO A 34 29.63 -4.64 4.81
N ALA A 35 30.21 -3.61 4.21
CA ALA A 35 30.95 -2.56 4.92
C ALA A 35 30.09 -1.73 5.88
N LEU A 36 28.77 -1.65 5.66
CA LEU A 36 27.82 -0.92 6.50
C LEU A 36 27.11 -1.81 7.53
N ALA A 37 27.27 -3.13 7.44
CA ALA A 37 26.52 -4.05 8.29
C ALA A 37 26.85 -3.91 9.77
N GLN A 38 28.13 -3.82 10.12
CA GLN A 38 28.53 -3.67 11.53
C GLN A 38 28.20 -2.27 12.09
N PRO A 39 28.58 -1.15 11.44
CA PRO A 39 28.21 0.18 11.91
C PRO A 39 26.70 0.37 12.13
N LEU A 40 25.85 -0.14 11.22
CA LEU A 40 24.40 -0.04 11.35
C LEU A 40 23.85 -0.95 12.46
N ARG A 41 24.47 -2.10 12.70
CA ARG A 41 24.11 -2.98 13.83
C ARG A 41 24.40 -2.32 15.17
N ASP A 42 25.56 -1.68 15.30
CA ASP A 42 25.97 -1.00 16.52
C ASP A 42 25.04 0.19 16.79
N ALA A 43 24.77 1.03 15.80
CA ALA A 43 23.82 2.13 15.90
C ALA A 43 22.39 1.67 16.24
N ALA A 44 21.94 0.55 15.67
CA ALA A 44 20.64 -0.03 16.02
C ALA A 44 20.62 -0.55 17.46
N GLY A 45 21.72 -1.13 17.95
CA GLY A 45 21.86 -1.57 19.33
C GLY A 45 21.77 -0.42 20.33
N GLU A 46 22.36 0.73 20.02
CA GLU A 46 22.31 1.92 20.86
C GLU A 46 20.93 2.59 20.88
N THR A 47 20.23 2.59 19.76
CA THR A 47 18.93 3.27 19.60
C THR A 47 17.73 2.40 19.96
N MET A 48 17.86 1.06 19.83
CA MET A 48 16.78 0.09 20.05
C MET A 48 17.09 -0.81 21.26
N LEU A 49 17.29 -0.22 22.43
CA LEU A 49 17.67 -0.90 23.68
C LEU A 49 16.75 -2.08 24.07
N HIS A 50 15.53 -2.14 23.54
CA HIS A 50 14.55 -3.19 23.81
C HIS A 50 13.96 -3.68 22.48
N GLY A 51 14.79 -4.27 21.62
CA GLY A 51 14.33 -4.89 20.36
C GLY A 51 13.22 -5.89 20.62
N ARG A 52 12.31 -6.00 19.65
CA ARG A 52 11.17 -6.96 19.67
C ARG A 52 11.68 -8.39 19.42
N ALA A 53 12.49 -8.92 20.31
CA ALA A 53 13.16 -10.20 20.13
C ALA A 53 12.20 -11.37 19.98
N VAL A 54 11.09 -11.34 20.73
CA VAL A 54 10.05 -12.39 20.67
C VAL A 54 9.37 -12.37 19.32
N GLU A 55 8.94 -11.21 18.83
CA GLU A 55 8.29 -11.06 17.52
C GLU A 55 9.26 -11.36 16.37
N GLN A 56 10.52 -10.97 16.50
CA GLN A 56 11.54 -11.32 15.51
C GLN A 56 11.77 -12.82 15.44
N ARG A 57 11.86 -13.50 16.59
CA ARG A 57 12.01 -14.96 16.66
C ARG A 57 10.79 -15.66 16.07
N ALA A 58 9.59 -15.27 16.48
CA ALA A 58 8.34 -15.84 15.93
C ALA A 58 8.25 -15.66 14.41
N LEU A 59 8.66 -14.49 13.90
CA LEU A 59 8.70 -14.23 12.46
C LEU A 59 9.75 -15.10 11.76
N ALA A 60 10.92 -15.28 12.35
CA ALA A 60 11.97 -16.14 11.80
C ALA A 60 11.49 -17.60 11.68
N ASP A 61 10.86 -18.13 12.72
CA ASP A 61 10.29 -19.46 12.72
C ASP A 61 9.15 -19.61 11.69
N PHE A 62 8.29 -18.58 11.57
CA PHE A 62 7.22 -18.52 10.56
C PHE A 62 7.76 -18.52 9.12
N ILE A 63 8.87 -17.82 8.88
CA ILE A 63 9.56 -17.81 7.57
C ILE A 63 10.21 -19.17 7.33
N GLY A 64 10.98 -19.70 8.29
CA GLY A 64 11.70 -20.94 8.20
C GLY A 64 10.81 -22.15 7.95
N ALA A 65 9.61 -22.18 8.55
CA ALA A 65 8.59 -23.20 8.34
C ALA A 65 7.83 -23.06 6.99
N GLY A 66 8.16 -22.06 6.15
CA GLY A 66 7.54 -21.83 4.85
C GLY A 66 6.13 -21.22 4.91
N HIS A 67 5.65 -20.86 6.09
CA HIS A 67 4.32 -20.27 6.27
C HIS A 67 4.23 -18.89 5.62
N PHE A 68 5.29 -18.09 5.69
CA PHE A 68 5.34 -16.76 5.08
C PHE A 68 5.17 -16.83 3.55
N THR A 69 5.87 -17.75 2.88
CA THR A 69 5.73 -17.95 1.43
C THR A 69 4.32 -18.35 1.04
N ARG A 70 3.70 -19.24 1.82
CA ARG A 70 2.30 -19.68 1.62
C ARG A 70 1.32 -18.51 1.82
N HIS A 71 1.55 -17.71 2.86
CA HIS A 71 0.78 -16.48 3.12
C HIS A 71 0.86 -15.50 1.96
N LEU A 72 2.06 -15.17 1.47
CA LEU A 72 2.23 -14.27 0.33
C LEU A 72 1.53 -14.73 -0.93
N ARG A 73 1.61 -16.03 -1.26
CA ARG A 73 0.91 -16.61 -2.42
C ARG A 73 -0.61 -16.47 -2.29
N ARG A 74 -1.15 -16.74 -1.10
CA ARG A 74 -2.57 -16.56 -0.81
C ARG A 74 -3.00 -15.11 -0.94
N MET A 75 -2.25 -14.17 -0.32
CA MET A 75 -2.60 -12.75 -0.32
C MET A 75 -2.52 -12.12 -1.72
N ARG A 76 -1.55 -12.52 -2.54
CA ARG A 76 -1.49 -12.07 -3.94
C ARG A 76 -2.76 -12.42 -4.71
N ARG A 77 -3.29 -13.64 -4.53
CA ARG A 77 -4.54 -14.06 -5.17
C ARG A 77 -5.75 -13.26 -4.66
N VAL A 78 -5.87 -13.12 -3.34
CA VAL A 78 -6.97 -12.36 -2.71
C VAL A 78 -6.94 -10.89 -3.14
N TYR A 79 -5.76 -10.29 -3.19
CA TYR A 79 -5.64 -8.89 -3.60
C TYR A 79 -5.88 -8.70 -5.11
N ALA A 80 -5.48 -9.63 -5.95
CA ALA A 80 -5.82 -9.60 -7.38
C ALA A 80 -7.34 -9.65 -7.59
N GLU A 81 -8.04 -10.60 -6.95
CA GLU A 81 -9.50 -10.72 -7.00
C GLU A 81 -10.20 -9.42 -6.56
N ARG A 82 -9.78 -8.84 -5.43
CA ARG A 82 -10.37 -7.60 -4.91
C ARG A 82 -10.08 -6.39 -5.80
N ARG A 83 -8.86 -6.30 -6.34
CA ARG A 83 -8.48 -5.27 -7.31
C ARG A 83 -9.38 -5.33 -8.54
N ASP A 84 -9.52 -6.52 -9.12
CA ASP A 84 -10.28 -6.72 -10.35
C ASP A 84 -11.77 -6.41 -10.10
N ALA A 85 -12.33 -6.86 -8.98
CA ALA A 85 -13.70 -6.55 -8.60
C ALA A 85 -13.93 -5.04 -8.41
N LEU A 86 -12.98 -4.31 -7.80
CA LEU A 86 -13.06 -2.85 -7.67
C LEU A 86 -12.95 -2.17 -9.03
N HIS A 87 -11.97 -2.54 -9.84
CA HIS A 87 -11.77 -1.99 -11.19
C HIS A 87 -13.04 -2.15 -12.03
N ASP A 88 -13.61 -3.35 -12.08
CA ASP A 88 -14.82 -3.66 -12.84
C ASP A 88 -16.05 -2.89 -12.31
N ALA A 89 -16.17 -2.77 -10.99
CA ALA A 89 -17.25 -2.01 -10.38
C ALA A 89 -17.17 -0.52 -10.75
N LEU A 90 -15.97 0.08 -10.70
CA LEU A 90 -15.75 1.47 -11.10
C LEU A 90 -16.01 1.67 -12.60
N ALA A 91 -15.52 0.77 -13.45
CA ALA A 91 -15.75 0.82 -14.90
C ALA A 91 -17.25 0.74 -15.25
N ARG A 92 -18.01 -0.13 -14.60
CA ARG A 92 -19.46 -0.25 -14.83
C ARG A 92 -20.26 0.94 -14.31
N ARG A 93 -19.87 1.52 -13.18
CA ARG A 93 -20.68 2.52 -12.47
C ARG A 93 -20.28 3.96 -12.74
N LEU A 94 -18.99 4.19 -13.01
CA LEU A 94 -18.41 5.53 -12.96
C LEU A 94 -17.51 5.85 -14.17
N SER A 95 -17.55 5.07 -15.24
CA SER A 95 -16.66 5.23 -16.41
C SER A 95 -16.72 6.61 -17.08
N THR A 96 -17.82 7.34 -16.92
CA THR A 96 -17.98 8.72 -17.45
C THR A 96 -17.59 9.80 -16.44
N ARG A 97 -17.25 9.42 -15.19
CA ARG A 97 -16.98 10.35 -14.09
C ARG A 97 -15.55 10.25 -13.57
N LEU A 98 -14.89 9.11 -13.82
CA LEU A 98 -13.53 8.90 -13.39
C LEU A 98 -12.76 7.96 -14.31
N THR A 99 -11.46 8.20 -14.38
CA THR A 99 -10.49 7.35 -15.09
C THR A 99 -9.60 6.65 -14.07
N VAL A 100 -9.65 5.30 -14.08
CA VAL A 100 -8.84 4.47 -13.17
C VAL A 100 -7.44 4.29 -13.75
N SER A 101 -6.43 4.38 -12.88
CA SER A 101 -5.03 4.13 -13.20
C SER A 101 -4.34 3.32 -12.09
N GLY A 102 -3.20 2.70 -12.42
CA GLY A 102 -2.45 1.88 -11.48
C GLY A 102 -2.94 0.43 -11.44
N GLY A 103 -2.69 -0.25 -10.32
CA GLY A 103 -3.11 -1.65 -10.11
C GLY A 103 -2.09 -2.71 -10.53
N ALA A 104 -0.93 -2.34 -11.07
CA ALA A 104 0.17 -3.29 -11.33
C ALA A 104 0.78 -3.86 -10.03
N GLY A 105 0.54 -3.21 -8.88
CA GLY A 105 1.00 -3.65 -7.58
C GLY A 105 0.38 -2.84 -6.44
N GLY A 106 0.71 -3.20 -5.22
CA GLY A 106 0.21 -2.53 -4.02
C GLY A 106 -1.19 -2.98 -3.60
N MET A 107 -1.92 -2.12 -2.90
CA MET A 107 -3.26 -2.38 -2.34
C MET A 107 -4.23 -1.22 -2.63
N HIS A 108 -3.89 -0.35 -3.57
CA HIS A 108 -4.66 0.84 -3.93
C HIS A 108 -4.74 0.99 -5.45
N LEU A 109 -5.87 1.52 -5.93
CA LEU A 109 -6.02 2.10 -7.26
C LEU A 109 -6.04 3.61 -7.12
N SER A 110 -5.54 4.33 -8.12
CA SER A 110 -5.77 5.75 -8.29
C SER A 110 -6.87 5.97 -9.32
N ALA A 111 -7.75 6.91 -9.07
CA ALA A 111 -8.81 7.27 -9.99
C ALA A 111 -8.86 8.79 -10.13
N ARG A 112 -8.57 9.31 -11.32
CA ARG A 112 -8.73 10.73 -11.63
C ARG A 112 -10.21 11.04 -11.80
N LEU A 113 -10.67 12.16 -11.25
CA LEU A 113 -12.02 12.66 -11.48
C LEU A 113 -12.11 13.38 -12.83
N ASP A 114 -13.08 12.99 -13.64
CA ASP A 114 -13.37 13.60 -14.95
C ASP A 114 -14.59 14.53 -14.87
N VAL A 115 -14.96 14.95 -13.65
CA VAL A 115 -16.05 15.89 -13.33
C VAL A 115 -15.52 17.09 -12.57
N PRO A 116 -16.18 18.27 -12.65
CA PRO A 116 -15.73 19.53 -12.03
C PRO A 116 -16.06 19.58 -10.53
N VAL A 117 -15.68 18.55 -9.79
CA VAL A 117 -15.84 18.46 -8.32
C VAL A 117 -14.46 18.26 -7.72
N ALA A 118 -14.11 19.03 -6.71
CA ALA A 118 -12.85 18.86 -6.00
C ALA A 118 -12.86 17.51 -5.24
N ASP A 119 -11.74 16.77 -5.32
CA ASP A 119 -11.59 15.48 -4.64
C ASP A 119 -11.70 15.57 -3.11
N THR A 120 -11.28 16.70 -2.53
CA THR A 120 -11.42 17.02 -1.12
C THR A 120 -12.89 17.17 -0.71
N GLU A 121 -13.71 17.83 -1.54
CA GLU A 121 -15.14 17.99 -1.29
C GLU A 121 -15.88 16.65 -1.43
N LEU A 122 -15.57 15.87 -2.46
CA LEU A 122 -16.11 14.52 -2.62
C LEU A 122 -15.76 13.63 -1.42
N SER A 123 -14.51 13.70 -0.95
CA SER A 123 -14.07 12.96 0.24
C SER A 123 -14.87 13.36 1.50
N ARG A 124 -15.09 14.66 1.69
CA ARG A 124 -15.87 15.20 2.82
C ARG A 124 -17.33 14.72 2.81
N VAL A 125 -17.96 14.79 1.65
CA VAL A 125 -19.35 14.31 1.47
C VAL A 125 -19.43 12.80 1.68
N ALA A 126 -18.52 12.04 1.08
CA ALA A 126 -18.45 10.58 1.23
C ALA A 126 -18.29 10.17 2.70
N GLN A 127 -17.47 10.89 3.47
CA GLN A 127 -17.28 10.62 4.90
C GLN A 127 -18.57 10.81 5.70
N ALA A 128 -19.37 11.84 5.41
CA ALA A 128 -20.66 12.04 6.04
C ALA A 128 -21.65 10.88 5.77
N HIS A 129 -21.44 10.15 4.68
CA HIS A 129 -22.19 8.95 4.31
C HIS A 129 -21.47 7.62 4.70
N GLY A 130 -20.45 7.68 5.56
CA GLY A 130 -19.74 6.50 6.06
C GLY A 130 -18.81 5.83 5.02
N LEU A 131 -18.34 6.58 4.02
CA LEU A 131 -17.31 6.14 3.06
C LEU A 131 -16.02 6.93 3.30
N ILE A 132 -14.90 6.22 3.48
CA ILE A 132 -13.59 6.85 3.60
C ILE A 132 -12.93 6.81 2.22
N LEU A 133 -12.97 7.94 1.51
CA LEU A 133 -12.26 8.16 0.26
C LEU A 133 -11.09 9.11 0.54
N ARG A 134 -9.91 8.80 0.02
CA ARG A 134 -8.74 9.66 0.20
C ARG A 134 -8.54 10.51 -1.04
N PRO A 135 -8.53 11.86 -0.91
CA PRO A 135 -8.23 12.74 -2.03
C PRO A 135 -6.83 12.47 -2.57
N LEU A 136 -6.68 12.37 -3.89
CA LEU A 136 -5.37 12.21 -4.53
C LEU A 136 -4.51 13.45 -4.33
N SER A 137 -5.13 14.63 -4.36
CA SER A 137 -4.46 15.92 -4.12
C SER A 137 -3.77 16.00 -2.75
N SER A 138 -4.23 15.25 -1.74
CA SER A 138 -3.60 15.23 -0.41
C SER A 138 -2.22 14.54 -0.38
N PHE A 139 -1.83 13.86 -1.44
CA PHE A 139 -0.51 13.23 -1.59
C PHE A 139 0.46 14.07 -2.44
N CYS A 140 0.03 15.23 -2.89
CA CYS A 140 0.84 16.12 -3.72
C CYS A 140 1.65 17.09 -2.86
N LEU A 141 2.75 17.58 -3.42
CA LEU A 141 3.51 18.65 -2.80
C LEU A 141 2.69 19.95 -2.78
N PRO A 142 2.94 20.86 -1.82
CA PRO A 142 2.32 22.17 -1.81
C PRO A 142 2.51 22.89 -3.15
N GLY A 143 1.43 23.43 -3.71
CA GLY A 143 1.44 24.16 -4.99
C GLY A 143 1.23 23.30 -6.24
N THR A 144 1.23 21.96 -6.13
CA THR A 144 0.98 21.05 -7.27
C THR A 144 -0.35 20.27 -7.17
N ALA A 145 -1.11 20.48 -6.11
CA ALA A 145 -2.35 19.73 -5.86
C ALA A 145 -3.43 19.92 -6.94
N HIS A 146 -3.44 21.06 -7.63
CA HIS A 146 -4.38 21.39 -8.71
C HIS A 146 -4.25 20.48 -9.94
N ASP A 147 -3.08 19.86 -10.14
CA ASP A 147 -2.83 18.95 -11.26
C ASP A 147 -3.39 17.53 -11.02
N TYR A 148 -3.82 17.23 -9.80
CA TYR A 148 -4.15 15.88 -9.35
C TYR A 148 -5.50 15.84 -8.63
N ASN A 149 -6.57 15.98 -9.38
CA ASN A 149 -7.94 15.85 -8.85
C ASN A 149 -8.41 14.39 -8.96
N GLY A 150 -8.52 13.68 -7.85
CA GLY A 150 -8.82 12.24 -7.90
C GLY A 150 -8.94 11.57 -6.54
N LEU A 151 -9.01 10.25 -6.55
CA LEU A 151 -9.17 9.42 -5.37
C LEU A 151 -8.10 8.33 -5.30
N VAL A 152 -7.66 8.01 -4.09
CA VAL A 152 -6.87 6.81 -3.78
C VAL A 152 -7.78 5.80 -3.10
N LEU A 153 -8.05 4.70 -3.79
CA LEU A 153 -9.03 3.69 -3.42
C LEU A 153 -8.35 2.40 -2.95
N GLY A 154 -8.43 2.11 -1.66
CA GLY A 154 -7.86 0.91 -1.05
C GLY A 154 -8.79 -0.31 -1.21
N TYR A 155 -8.25 -1.43 -1.67
CA TYR A 155 -9.00 -2.68 -1.79
C TYR A 155 -8.55 -3.79 -0.82
N GLY A 156 -7.48 -3.56 -0.06
CA GLY A 156 -6.91 -4.58 0.83
C GLY A 156 -7.84 -5.05 1.95
N GLY A 157 -8.71 -4.19 2.46
CA GLY A 157 -9.61 -4.48 3.58
C GLY A 157 -11.07 -4.75 3.20
N VAL A 158 -11.43 -4.70 1.91
CA VAL A 158 -12.82 -4.84 1.45
C VAL A 158 -13.01 -6.14 0.69
N PRO A 159 -13.99 -6.98 1.04
CA PRO A 159 -14.34 -8.17 0.28
C PRO A 159 -14.80 -7.85 -1.15
N ALA A 160 -14.45 -8.71 -2.12
CA ALA A 160 -14.72 -8.49 -3.54
C ALA A 160 -16.21 -8.30 -3.83
N GLU A 161 -17.08 -9.07 -3.19
CA GLU A 161 -18.55 -9.02 -3.34
C GLU A 161 -19.17 -7.69 -2.90
N ARG A 162 -18.48 -6.90 -2.10
CA ARG A 162 -18.95 -5.58 -1.66
C ARG A 162 -18.57 -4.43 -2.59
N MET A 163 -17.65 -4.66 -3.55
CA MET A 163 -17.08 -3.58 -4.37
C MET A 163 -18.13 -2.87 -5.23
N ASP A 164 -19.07 -3.61 -5.85
CA ASP A 164 -20.12 -3.02 -6.68
C ASP A 164 -21.08 -2.12 -5.87
N ALA A 165 -21.47 -2.57 -4.68
CA ALA A 165 -22.33 -1.78 -3.79
C ALA A 165 -21.63 -0.50 -3.30
N LEU A 166 -20.33 -0.56 -3.05
CA LEU A 166 -19.55 0.61 -2.62
C LEU A 166 -19.31 1.58 -3.79
N ALA A 167 -19.00 1.08 -5.00
CA ALA A 167 -18.85 1.93 -6.19
C ALA A 167 -20.14 2.69 -6.51
N ARG A 168 -21.31 2.06 -6.32
CA ARG A 168 -22.63 2.71 -6.48
C ARG A 168 -22.84 3.89 -5.54
N ARG A 169 -22.26 3.84 -4.34
CA ARG A 169 -22.37 4.91 -3.34
C ARG A 169 -21.45 6.10 -3.60
N ILE A 170 -20.50 5.95 -4.48
CA ILE A 170 -19.59 7.04 -4.91
C ILE A 170 -20.27 7.87 -6.02
N GLY A 171 -21.13 7.27 -6.84
CA GLY A 171 -21.86 7.90 -7.95
C GLY A 171 -23.11 8.61 -7.55
#